data_b99feb27b900922c494e7fefab64bfd1
#
_entry.id   b99feb27b900922c494e7fefab64bfd1
#
_cell.length_a   1.000
_cell.length_b   1.000
_cell.length_c   1.000
_cell.angle_alpha   90.00
_cell.angle_beta   90.00
_cell.angle_gamma   90.00
#
_symmetry.space_group_name_H-M   'P 1'
#
loop_
_entity.id
_entity.type
_entity.pdbx_description
1 polymer ?
#
loop_
_entity_poly.entity_id
_entity_poly.type
_entity_poly.pdbx_seq_one_letter_code
_entity_poly.pdbx_strand_id
1 'polypeptide(L)'
;MSVRFQVHSVNTSTVFLAIAAAACAVAALLHFACIPWGAEGYRFLGAGENVANAVAAGDWRPHVSAAMVGTLLLVWGWYALAGAGLAPTPPLLRLGLFTIAAVLILRALAFPLLRSVFPGNSELFWFVSSGLVGILGVLFLVGTLLAHSA
;
A
#
# COMPACT_ATOMS: atom_id res chain seq x y z
N MET A 1 11.45 -6.74 46.40
CA MET A 1 10.75 -7.18 45.17
C MET A 1 10.95 -6.06 44.12
N SER A 2 11.98 -6.20 43.27
CA SER A 2 12.38 -5.14 42.35
C SER A 2 11.65 -5.34 41.03
N VAL A 3 10.70 -4.48 40.73
CA VAL A 3 10.01 -4.44 39.43
C VAL A 3 10.97 -3.80 38.43
N ARG A 4 11.65 -4.62 37.63
CA ARG A 4 12.39 -4.12 36.46
C ARG A 4 11.38 -3.72 35.39
N PHE A 5 11.20 -2.41 35.19
CA PHE A 5 10.59 -1.87 34.01
C PHE A 5 11.51 -2.24 32.82
N GLN A 6 11.15 -3.25 32.06
CA GLN A 6 11.75 -3.48 30.74
C GLN A 6 11.25 -2.36 29.81
N VAL A 7 12.10 -1.38 29.59
CA VAL A 7 11.92 -0.44 28.49
C VAL A 7 12.10 -1.27 27.23
N HIS A 8 11.01 -1.63 26.56
CA HIS A 8 11.05 -2.21 25.22
C HIS A 8 11.66 -1.14 24.30
N SER A 9 12.93 -1.31 23.97
CA SER A 9 13.53 -0.54 22.88
C SER A 9 12.74 -0.87 21.61
N VAL A 10 12.07 0.12 21.05
CA VAL A 10 11.33 -0.05 19.79
C VAL A 10 12.36 -0.45 18.73
N ASN A 11 12.28 -1.69 18.24
CA ASN A 11 13.20 -2.17 17.24
C ASN A 11 12.99 -1.40 15.94
N THR A 12 14.04 -1.02 15.26
CA THR A 12 13.99 -0.28 14.00
C THR A 12 13.11 -0.98 12.95
N SER A 13 13.13 -2.32 12.88
CA SER A 13 12.25 -3.10 12.02
C SER A 13 10.78 -2.86 12.31
N THR A 14 10.40 -2.79 13.60
CA THR A 14 9.03 -2.51 14.06
C THR A 14 8.57 -1.14 13.55
N VAL A 15 9.43 -0.12 13.60
CA VAL A 15 9.10 1.24 13.12
C VAL A 15 8.83 1.23 11.61
N PHE A 16 9.72 0.62 10.81
CA PHE A 16 9.55 0.57 9.36
C PHE A 16 8.24 -0.14 8.96
N LEU A 17 7.96 -1.29 9.56
CA LEU A 17 6.77 -2.06 9.25
C LEU A 17 5.49 -1.42 9.79
N ALA A 18 5.53 -0.74 10.94
CA ALA A 18 4.39 0.02 11.45
C ALA A 18 4.04 1.21 10.54
N ILE A 19 5.04 1.94 10.03
CA ILE A 19 4.84 3.02 9.06
C ILE A 19 4.26 2.44 7.76
N ALA A 20 4.78 1.30 7.28
CA ALA A 20 4.25 0.64 6.09
C ALA A 20 2.78 0.23 6.29
N ALA A 21 2.42 -0.30 7.45
CA ALA A 21 1.03 -0.66 7.78
C ALA A 21 0.11 0.56 7.78
N ALA A 22 0.53 1.67 8.40
CA ALA A 22 -0.23 2.91 8.41
C ALA A 22 -0.42 3.48 7.00
N ALA A 23 0.62 3.45 6.17
CA ALA A 23 0.53 3.88 4.77
C ALA A 23 -0.43 2.99 3.95
N CYS A 24 -0.40 1.67 4.16
CA CYS A 24 -1.37 0.75 3.55
C CYS A 24 -2.81 1.07 3.98
N ALA A 25 -3.04 1.36 5.28
CA ALA A 25 -4.36 1.71 5.77
C ALA A 25 -4.88 3.01 5.14
N VAL A 26 -4.05 4.06 5.06
CA VAL A 26 -4.41 5.32 4.39
C VAL A 26 -4.73 5.07 2.92
N ALA A 27 -3.88 4.33 2.20
CA ALA A 27 -4.12 4.00 0.80
C ALA A 27 -5.42 3.19 0.61
N ALA A 28 -5.71 2.22 1.49
CA ALA A 28 -6.96 1.46 1.46
C ALA A 28 -8.18 2.36 1.66
N LEU A 29 -8.14 3.27 2.65
CA LEU A 29 -9.20 4.24 2.90
C LEU A 29 -9.46 5.13 1.68
N LEU A 30 -8.42 5.59 0.99
CA LEU A 30 -8.56 6.37 -0.24
C LEU A 30 -9.26 5.56 -1.34
N HIS A 31 -8.92 4.27 -1.52
CA HIS A 31 -9.59 3.40 -2.50
C HIS A 31 -11.05 3.16 -2.16
N PHE A 32 -11.40 2.98 -0.89
CA PHE A 32 -12.79 2.86 -0.48
C PHE A 32 -13.53 4.20 -0.60
N ALA A 33 -12.88 5.32 -0.27
CA ALA A 33 -13.49 6.64 -0.32
C ALA A 33 -13.85 7.07 -1.76
N CYS A 34 -13.09 6.63 -2.79
CA CYS A 34 -13.42 6.98 -4.17
C CYS A 34 -14.76 6.37 -4.64
N ILE A 35 -15.26 5.30 -3.98
CA ILE A 35 -16.54 4.68 -4.33
C ILE A 35 -17.72 5.66 -4.11
N PRO A 36 -17.98 6.17 -2.91
CA PRO A 36 -19.03 7.17 -2.71
C PRO A 36 -18.71 8.54 -3.31
N TRP A 37 -17.43 8.86 -3.53
CA TRP A 37 -17.02 10.12 -4.14
C TRP A 37 -17.30 10.15 -5.66
N GLY A 38 -17.43 8.99 -6.30
CA GLY A 38 -17.76 8.86 -7.70
C GLY A 38 -16.62 9.26 -8.65
N ALA A 39 -16.95 9.74 -9.85
CA ALA A 39 -15.98 10.02 -10.92
C ALA A 39 -14.81 10.91 -10.49
N GLU A 40 -15.04 11.91 -9.64
CA GLU A 40 -13.99 12.80 -9.14
C GLU A 40 -12.98 12.06 -8.24
N GLY A 41 -13.43 11.12 -7.41
CA GLY A 41 -12.56 10.28 -6.59
C GLY A 41 -11.63 9.43 -7.46
N TYR A 42 -12.13 8.88 -8.55
CA TYR A 42 -11.32 8.11 -9.49
C TYR A 42 -10.32 8.97 -10.25
N ARG A 43 -10.68 10.21 -10.62
CA ARG A 43 -9.73 11.19 -11.19
C ARG A 43 -8.62 11.52 -10.20
N PHE A 44 -8.98 11.81 -8.96
CA PHE A 44 -8.03 12.13 -7.89
C PHE A 44 -7.03 11.00 -7.66
N LEU A 45 -7.48 9.74 -7.62
CA LEU A 45 -6.61 8.57 -7.47
C LEU A 45 -5.88 8.17 -8.76
N GLY A 46 -6.11 8.87 -9.88
CA GLY A 46 -5.41 8.63 -11.14
C GLY A 46 -5.81 7.35 -11.84
N ALA A 47 -7.07 6.96 -11.73
CA ALA A 47 -7.59 5.82 -12.48
C ALA A 47 -7.70 6.09 -13.99
N GLY A 48 -7.56 7.37 -14.40
CA GLY A 48 -7.67 7.82 -15.78
C GLY A 48 -9.10 8.21 -16.18
N GLU A 49 -9.20 9.07 -17.21
CA GLU A 49 -10.49 9.61 -17.67
C GLU A 49 -11.47 8.54 -18.14
N ASN A 50 -10.99 7.46 -18.77
CA ASN A 50 -11.87 6.38 -19.23
C ASN A 50 -12.63 5.74 -18.07
N VAL A 51 -11.95 5.50 -16.94
CA VAL A 51 -12.56 4.93 -15.74
C VAL A 51 -13.51 5.92 -15.09
N ALA A 52 -13.13 7.20 -14.96
CA ALA A 52 -13.98 8.23 -14.41
C ALA A 52 -15.26 8.43 -15.23
N ASN A 53 -15.16 8.42 -16.56
CA ASN A 53 -16.31 8.53 -17.44
C ASN A 53 -17.21 7.29 -17.37
N ALA A 54 -16.65 6.08 -17.23
CA ALA A 54 -17.44 4.87 -17.02
C ALA A 54 -18.25 4.95 -15.72
N VAL A 55 -17.62 5.43 -14.63
CA VAL A 55 -18.32 5.66 -13.35
C VAL A 55 -19.45 6.70 -13.51
N ALA A 56 -19.16 7.81 -14.19
CA ALA A 56 -20.19 8.84 -14.45
C ALA A 56 -21.37 8.30 -15.28
N ALA A 57 -21.12 7.30 -16.15
CA ALA A 57 -22.15 6.60 -16.92
C ALA A 57 -22.87 5.48 -16.13
N GLY A 58 -22.54 5.27 -14.84
CA GLY A 58 -23.17 4.26 -13.99
C GLY A 58 -22.53 2.87 -14.04
N ASP A 59 -21.34 2.72 -14.61
CA ASP A 59 -20.62 1.44 -14.58
C ASP A 59 -20.11 1.14 -13.15
N TRP A 60 -20.49 -0.01 -12.61
CA TRP A 60 -20.13 -0.46 -11.27
C TRP A 60 -18.74 -1.16 -11.17
N ARG A 61 -18.19 -1.60 -12.31
CA ARG A 61 -16.93 -2.37 -12.36
C ARG A 61 -15.75 -1.63 -11.71
N PRO A 62 -15.57 -0.31 -11.90
CA PRO A 62 -14.52 0.43 -11.21
C PRO A 62 -14.65 0.36 -9.69
N HIS A 63 -15.88 0.36 -9.16
CA HIS A 63 -16.13 0.26 -7.71
C HIS A 63 -15.65 -1.07 -7.15
N VAL A 64 -15.88 -2.17 -7.86
CA VAL A 64 -15.36 -3.50 -7.47
C VAL A 64 -13.84 -3.51 -7.51
N SER A 65 -13.23 -2.96 -8.55
CA SER A 65 -11.77 -2.87 -8.65
C SER A 65 -11.17 -2.06 -7.50
N ALA A 66 -11.77 -0.91 -7.16
CA ALA A 66 -11.33 -0.09 -6.02
C ALA A 66 -11.48 -0.84 -4.69
N ALA A 67 -12.58 -1.54 -4.47
CA ALA A 67 -12.81 -2.36 -3.29
C ALA A 67 -11.78 -3.50 -3.17
N MET A 68 -11.48 -4.17 -4.29
CA MET A 68 -10.45 -5.23 -4.32
C MET A 68 -9.07 -4.70 -3.95
N VAL A 69 -8.66 -3.57 -4.54
CA VAL A 69 -7.35 -2.96 -4.23
C VAL A 69 -7.31 -2.49 -2.78
N GLY A 70 -8.36 -1.83 -2.29
CA GLY A 70 -8.46 -1.43 -0.88
C GLY A 70 -8.35 -2.61 0.07
N THR A 71 -9.04 -3.71 -0.22
CA THR A 71 -8.95 -4.94 0.58
C THR A 71 -7.56 -5.56 0.56
N LEU A 72 -6.92 -5.60 -0.62
CA LEU A 72 -5.55 -6.09 -0.75
C LEU A 72 -4.56 -5.27 0.09
N LEU A 73 -4.69 -3.94 0.07
CA LEU A 73 -3.89 -3.04 0.88
C LEU A 73 -4.09 -3.27 2.39
N LEU A 74 -5.32 -3.55 2.84
CA LEU A 74 -5.57 -3.93 4.24
C LEU A 74 -4.88 -5.25 4.61
N VAL A 75 -4.91 -6.25 3.72
CA VAL A 75 -4.18 -7.51 3.92
C VAL A 75 -2.67 -7.26 4.01
N TRP A 76 -2.11 -6.43 3.13
CA TRP A 76 -0.70 -6.05 3.18
C TRP A 76 -0.34 -5.29 4.47
N GLY A 77 -1.23 -4.39 4.92
CA GLY A 77 -1.09 -3.71 6.21
C GLY A 77 -1.08 -4.69 7.40
N TRP A 78 -1.94 -5.73 7.35
CA TRP A 78 -1.91 -6.78 8.36
C TRP A 78 -0.59 -7.55 8.36
N TYR A 79 -0.05 -7.93 7.18
CA TYR A 79 1.27 -8.55 7.09
C TYR A 79 2.37 -7.66 7.70
N ALA A 80 2.31 -6.35 7.44
CA ALA A 80 3.26 -5.40 8.03
C ALA A 80 3.13 -5.32 9.56
N LEU A 81 1.89 -5.23 10.09
CA LEU A 81 1.65 -5.24 11.54
C LEU A 81 2.14 -6.55 12.19
N ALA A 82 1.90 -7.68 11.55
CA ALA A 82 2.37 -8.96 12.06
C ALA A 82 3.91 -9.05 12.04
N GLY A 83 4.56 -8.53 10.98
CA GLY A 83 6.01 -8.42 10.91
C GLY A 83 6.61 -7.47 11.94
N ALA A 84 5.85 -6.46 12.37
CA ALA A 84 6.18 -5.55 13.47
C ALA A 84 5.95 -6.17 14.87
N GLY A 85 5.36 -7.36 14.96
CA GLY A 85 4.96 -7.99 16.23
C GLY A 85 3.71 -7.38 16.86
N LEU A 86 2.90 -6.63 16.10
CA LEU A 86 1.72 -5.90 16.56
C LEU A 86 0.39 -6.59 16.20
N ALA A 87 0.44 -7.69 15.45
CA ALA A 87 -0.74 -8.45 15.04
C ALA A 87 -0.43 -9.96 14.98
N PRO A 88 -1.48 -10.84 15.00
CA PRO A 88 -1.29 -12.26 14.83
C PRO A 88 -0.57 -12.60 13.52
N THR A 89 0.32 -13.58 13.58
CA THR A 89 1.20 -13.97 12.46
C THR A 89 0.40 -14.70 11.38
N PRO A 90 0.30 -14.17 10.15
CA PRO A 90 -0.30 -14.87 9.03
C PRO A 90 0.62 -16.00 8.51
N PRO A 91 0.07 -16.97 7.74
CA PRO A 91 0.89 -17.99 7.13
C PRO A 91 1.92 -17.37 6.19
N LEU A 92 3.12 -17.98 6.12
CA LEU A 92 4.20 -17.56 5.24
C LEU A 92 4.59 -16.07 5.40
N LEU A 93 4.52 -15.51 6.61
CA LEU A 93 4.73 -14.08 6.90
C LEU A 93 5.95 -13.52 6.15
N ARG A 94 7.10 -14.17 6.27
CA ARG A 94 8.35 -13.71 5.64
C ARG A 94 8.25 -13.65 4.13
N LEU A 95 7.76 -14.72 3.51
CA LEU A 95 7.59 -14.80 2.06
C LEU A 95 6.59 -13.73 1.60
N GLY A 96 5.48 -13.56 2.34
CA GLY A 96 4.48 -12.53 2.06
C GLY A 96 5.08 -11.13 2.08
N LEU A 97 5.84 -10.77 3.11
CA LEU A 97 6.48 -9.45 3.23
C LEU A 97 7.45 -9.18 2.07
N PHE A 98 8.31 -10.15 1.69
CA PHE A 98 9.19 -9.99 0.54
C PHE A 98 8.42 -9.90 -0.79
N THR A 99 7.36 -10.68 -0.94
CA THR A 99 6.51 -10.62 -2.14
C THR A 99 5.83 -9.26 -2.27
N ILE A 100 5.28 -8.73 -1.17
CA ILE A 100 4.67 -7.39 -1.13
C ILE A 100 5.71 -6.33 -1.51
N ALA A 101 6.90 -6.37 -0.90
CA ALA A 101 7.99 -5.44 -1.22
C ALA A 101 8.36 -5.50 -2.72
N ALA A 102 8.53 -6.72 -3.26
CA ALA A 102 8.86 -6.92 -4.66
C ALA A 102 7.78 -6.37 -5.60
N VAL A 103 6.51 -6.66 -5.34
CA VAL A 103 5.38 -6.17 -6.14
C VAL A 103 5.34 -4.63 -6.14
N LEU A 104 5.50 -4.00 -4.98
CA LEU A 104 5.47 -2.54 -4.86
C LEU A 104 6.65 -1.90 -5.59
N ILE A 105 7.87 -2.42 -5.44
CA ILE A 105 9.06 -1.91 -6.12
C ILE A 105 8.93 -2.10 -7.64
N LEU A 106 8.51 -3.28 -8.09
CA LEU A 106 8.29 -3.52 -9.52
C LEU A 106 7.21 -2.59 -10.09
N ARG A 107 6.10 -2.37 -9.35
CA ARG A 107 5.06 -1.41 -9.74
C ARG A 107 5.63 0.01 -9.85
N ALA A 108 6.49 0.43 -8.92
CA ALA A 108 7.11 1.74 -8.95
C ALA A 108 8.03 1.90 -10.17
N LEU A 109 8.82 0.88 -10.49
CA LEU A 109 9.75 0.88 -11.64
C LEU A 109 9.01 0.76 -12.99
N ALA A 110 7.86 0.11 -13.01
CA ALA A 110 7.06 -0.10 -14.23
C ALA A 110 6.27 1.15 -14.68
N PHE A 111 6.41 2.31 -13.99
CA PHE A 111 5.62 3.49 -14.31
C PHE A 111 5.74 3.96 -15.77
N PRO A 112 6.90 3.87 -16.47
CA PRO A 112 6.97 4.31 -17.87
C PRO A 112 6.08 3.46 -18.79
N LEU A 113 5.93 2.17 -18.49
CA LEU A 113 5.06 1.25 -19.23
C LEU A 113 3.57 1.49 -18.89
N LEU A 114 3.27 1.67 -17.61
CA LEU A 114 1.90 1.89 -17.12
C LEU A 114 1.31 3.21 -17.63
N ARG A 115 2.12 4.20 -17.85
CA ARG A 115 1.73 5.50 -18.39
C ARG A 115 1.07 5.40 -19.76
N SER A 116 1.50 4.47 -20.61
CA SER A 116 0.88 4.21 -21.92
C SER A 116 -0.47 3.50 -21.81
N VAL A 117 -0.68 2.74 -20.75
CA VAL A 117 -1.91 1.97 -20.49
C VAL A 117 -3.02 2.84 -19.87
N PHE A 118 -2.64 3.85 -19.09
CA PHE A 118 -3.57 4.75 -18.39
C PHE A 118 -3.38 6.20 -18.86
N PRO A 119 -3.87 6.55 -20.07
CA PRO A 119 -3.76 7.89 -20.61
C PRO A 119 -4.62 8.88 -19.79
N GLY A 120 -4.22 10.15 -19.80
CA GLY A 120 -4.97 11.22 -19.13
C GLY A 120 -4.42 11.66 -17.77
N ASN A 121 -3.47 10.93 -17.20
CA ASN A 121 -2.79 11.35 -15.98
C ASN A 121 -1.58 12.23 -16.28
N SER A 122 -1.34 13.25 -15.43
CA SER A 122 -0.19 14.15 -15.57
C SER A 122 1.15 13.45 -15.27
N GLU A 123 2.23 13.99 -15.79
CA GLU A 123 3.61 13.57 -15.44
C GLU A 123 3.82 13.60 -13.93
N LEU A 124 3.40 14.69 -13.29
CA LEU A 124 3.51 14.84 -11.84
C LEU A 124 2.79 13.73 -11.08
N PHE A 125 1.58 13.34 -11.54
CA PHE A 125 0.84 12.23 -10.95
C PHE A 125 1.66 10.93 -11.00
N TRP A 126 2.26 10.62 -12.15
CA TRP A 126 3.06 9.41 -12.31
C TRP A 126 4.29 9.39 -11.41
N PHE A 127 5.02 10.51 -11.31
CA PHE A 127 6.19 10.60 -10.44
C PHE A 127 5.81 10.49 -8.96
N VAL A 128 4.78 11.21 -8.51
CA VAL A 128 4.31 11.19 -7.12
C VAL A 128 3.78 9.80 -6.74
N SER A 129 2.89 9.22 -7.55
CA SER A 129 2.29 7.91 -7.23
C SER A 129 3.34 6.80 -7.23
N SER A 130 4.25 6.78 -8.22
CA SER A 130 5.32 5.78 -8.28
C SER A 130 6.36 5.97 -7.18
N GLY A 131 6.65 7.22 -6.81
CA GLY A 131 7.52 7.54 -5.67
C GLY A 131 6.94 7.03 -4.35
N LEU A 132 5.66 7.29 -4.08
CA LEU A 132 4.98 6.82 -2.87
C LEU A 132 4.95 5.29 -2.80
N VAL A 133 4.61 4.62 -3.91
CA VAL A 133 4.60 3.16 -3.99
C VAL A 133 6.01 2.57 -3.82
N GLY A 134 7.03 3.22 -4.39
CA GLY A 134 8.43 2.82 -4.24
C GLY A 134 8.91 2.96 -2.79
N ILE A 135 8.61 4.07 -2.14
CA ILE A 135 8.92 4.28 -0.72
C ILE A 135 8.26 3.20 0.13
N LEU A 136 6.98 2.91 -0.12
CA LEU A 136 6.26 1.85 0.59
C LEU A 136 6.94 0.48 0.40
N GLY A 137 7.34 0.15 -0.83
CA GLY A 137 8.09 -1.07 -1.12
C GLY A 137 9.43 -1.17 -0.38
N VAL A 138 10.15 -0.05 -0.29
CA VAL A 138 11.40 0.03 0.49
C VAL A 138 11.15 -0.14 1.98
N LEU A 139 10.08 0.45 2.54
CA LEU A 139 9.70 0.26 3.95
C LEU A 139 9.44 -1.22 4.27
N PHE A 140 8.71 -1.93 3.42
CA PHE A 140 8.50 -3.38 3.55
C PHE A 140 9.82 -4.15 3.47
N LEU A 141 10.65 -3.86 2.47
CA LEU A 141 11.91 -4.56 2.26
C LEU A 141 12.86 -4.37 3.45
N VAL A 142 13.15 -3.11 3.81
CA VAL A 142 14.09 -2.79 4.89
C VAL A 142 13.58 -3.31 6.23
N GLY A 143 12.29 -3.09 6.54
CA GLY A 143 11.68 -3.60 7.76
C GLY A 143 11.79 -5.11 7.88
N THR A 144 11.58 -5.84 6.77
CA THR A 144 11.68 -7.31 6.73
C THR A 144 13.13 -7.79 6.89
N LEU A 145 14.09 -7.13 6.26
CA LEU A 145 15.51 -7.45 6.39
C LEU A 145 16.00 -7.25 7.81
N LEU A 146 15.68 -6.12 8.44
CA LEU A 146 16.06 -5.80 9.81
C LEU A 146 15.42 -6.72 10.85
N ALA A 147 14.20 -7.20 10.62
CA ALA A 147 13.55 -8.17 11.49
C ALA A 147 14.26 -9.53 11.53
N HIS A 148 15.17 -9.81 10.61
CA HIS A 148 15.94 -11.06 10.53
C HIS A 148 17.35 -10.95 11.11
N SER A 149 17.81 -9.72 11.36
CA SER A 149 19.15 -9.45 11.88
C SER A 149 19.18 -9.32 13.40
N ALA A 150 18.00 -9.35 14.02
CA ALA A 150 17.80 -9.22 15.48
C ALA A 150 17.43 -10.57 16.10
#